data_26cae0de14a43376b3381ecba4308cf4
#
_entry.id   26cae0de14a43376b3381ecba4308cf4
#
_cell.length_a   1.000
_cell.length_b   1.000
_cell.length_c   1.000
_cell.angle_alpha   90.00
_cell.angle_beta   90.00
_cell.angle_gamma   90.00
#
_symmetry.space_group_name_H-M   'P 1'
#
loop_
_entity.id
_entity.type
_entity.pdbx_description
1 polymer ?
#
loop_
_entity_poly.entity_id
_entity_poly.type
_entity_poly.pdbx_seq_one_letter_code
_entity_poly.pdbx_strand_id
1 'polypeptide(L)'
;MYQFLEQTVAGHMTRTVKTVTRGLTMRDLGDMFERDDFNAYPVEDDRQIVGLVTKFDLLKCFAFTPNQMVPRYDDLMRRTVADVMTPEFIYVRSDTKLTRVLQLMVEHRFRSVPVIDSGHRLEGMIAREDILRALKACIGRSAG
;
A
#
# COMPACT_ATOMS: atom_id res chain seq x y z
N MET A 1 -20.92 3.38 17.42
CA MET A 1 -20.31 2.10 17.00
C MET A 1 -21.08 1.36 15.91
N TYR A 2 -22.41 1.30 16.00
CA TYR A 2 -23.18 0.65 14.93
C TYR A 2 -22.95 1.26 13.56
N GLN A 3 -22.82 2.57 13.49
CA GLN A 3 -22.55 3.26 12.22
C GLN A 3 -21.23 2.82 11.58
N PHE A 4 -20.21 2.59 12.39
CA PHE A 4 -18.91 2.10 11.87
C PHE A 4 -19.06 0.71 11.26
N LEU A 5 -19.85 -0.16 11.89
CA LEU A 5 -20.05 -1.54 11.41
C LEU A 5 -20.72 -1.59 10.03
N GLU A 6 -21.47 -0.57 9.67
CA GLU A 6 -22.17 -0.49 8.39
C GLU A 6 -21.32 0.15 7.27
N GLN A 7 -20.22 0.79 7.61
CA GLN A 7 -19.45 1.55 6.63
C GLN A 7 -18.54 0.67 5.80
N THR A 8 -18.34 1.08 4.53
CA THR A 8 -17.51 0.38 3.58
C THR A 8 -16.33 1.23 3.14
N VAL A 9 -15.39 0.57 2.49
CA VAL A 9 -14.15 1.19 1.97
C VAL A 9 -14.46 2.36 1.04
N ALA A 10 -15.47 2.24 0.19
CA ALA A 10 -15.79 3.24 -0.84
C ALA A 10 -15.98 4.64 -0.27
N GLY A 11 -16.56 4.75 0.92
CA GLY A 11 -16.82 6.05 1.55
C GLY A 11 -15.61 6.69 2.22
N HIS A 12 -14.50 5.97 2.36
CA HIS A 12 -13.36 6.42 3.17
C HIS A 12 -12.00 6.28 2.48
N MET A 13 -11.91 5.55 1.37
CA MET A 13 -10.63 5.37 0.67
C MET A 13 -10.15 6.66 0.02
N THR A 14 -8.84 6.74 -0.18
CA THR A 14 -8.21 7.80 -0.96
C THR A 14 -8.19 7.36 -2.42
N ARG A 15 -8.79 8.15 -3.30
CA ARG A 15 -8.91 7.82 -4.73
C ARG A 15 -7.74 8.34 -5.57
N THR A 16 -7.10 9.40 -5.12
CA THR A 16 -5.91 9.95 -5.79
C THR A 16 -4.69 9.18 -5.34
N VAL A 17 -4.29 8.18 -6.12
CA VAL A 17 -3.19 7.28 -5.79
C VAL A 17 -2.22 7.24 -6.94
N LYS A 18 -0.93 7.25 -6.62
CA LYS A 18 0.13 7.06 -7.61
C LYS A 18 0.47 5.58 -7.71
N THR A 19 0.71 5.14 -8.95
CA THR A 19 1.21 3.80 -9.22
C THR A 19 2.62 3.88 -9.78
N VAL A 20 3.32 2.75 -9.79
CA VAL A 20 4.63 2.62 -10.40
C VAL A 20 4.60 1.48 -11.41
N THR A 21 5.57 1.48 -12.32
CA THR A 21 5.72 0.42 -13.32
C THR A 21 6.76 -0.60 -12.86
N ARG A 22 6.75 -1.78 -13.48
CA ARG A 22 7.73 -2.83 -13.20
C ARG A 22 9.16 -2.38 -13.48
N GLY A 23 9.35 -1.52 -14.49
CA GLY A 23 10.67 -1.08 -14.91
C GLY A 23 11.26 0.09 -14.13
N LEU A 24 10.50 0.66 -13.19
CA LEU A 24 11.00 1.77 -12.38
C LEU A 24 12.20 1.28 -11.56
N THR A 25 13.28 2.06 -11.55
CA THR A 25 14.50 1.69 -10.82
C THR A 25 14.36 1.97 -9.33
N MET A 26 15.19 1.31 -8.52
CA MET A 26 15.24 1.58 -7.07
C MET A 26 15.63 3.03 -6.79
N ARG A 27 16.49 3.63 -7.61
CA ARG A 27 16.86 5.04 -7.48
C ARG A 27 15.62 5.93 -7.59
N ASP A 28 14.84 5.75 -8.64
CA ASP A 28 13.63 6.56 -8.88
C ASP A 28 12.55 6.26 -7.87
N LEU A 29 12.42 5.01 -7.44
CA LEU A 29 11.48 4.63 -6.37
C LEU A 29 11.83 5.32 -5.06
N GLY A 30 13.11 5.34 -4.71
CA GLY A 30 13.61 6.03 -3.51
C GLY A 30 13.29 7.53 -3.54
N ASP A 31 13.47 8.16 -4.70
CA ASP A 31 13.16 9.57 -4.88
C ASP A 31 11.65 9.82 -4.72
N MET A 32 10.82 8.92 -5.22
CA MET A 32 9.36 9.01 -5.05
C MET A 32 8.95 8.89 -3.58
N PHE A 33 9.50 7.93 -2.86
CA PHE A 33 9.20 7.75 -1.43
C PHE A 33 9.66 8.95 -0.60
N GLU A 34 10.76 9.59 -1.00
CA GLU A 34 11.25 10.78 -0.31
C GLU A 34 10.36 12.00 -0.59
N ARG A 35 9.91 12.17 -1.83
CA ARG A 35 9.07 13.29 -2.25
C ARG A 35 7.62 13.16 -1.79
N ASP A 36 7.07 11.95 -1.92
CA ASP A 36 5.67 11.66 -1.60
C ASP A 36 5.59 11.05 -0.21
N ASP A 37 4.57 11.39 0.54
CA ASP A 37 4.38 10.85 1.90
C ASP A 37 3.56 9.55 1.85
N PHE A 38 4.04 8.58 1.06
CA PHE A 38 3.44 7.25 0.94
C PHE A 38 4.35 6.17 1.50
N ASN A 39 3.76 5.09 1.99
CA ASN A 39 4.49 3.92 2.49
C ASN A 39 4.58 2.80 1.45
N ALA A 40 3.73 2.84 0.44
CA ALA A 40 3.61 1.80 -0.58
C ALA A 40 3.07 2.38 -1.87
N TYR A 41 3.44 1.74 -2.99
CA TYR A 41 2.86 2.03 -4.29
C TYR A 41 2.35 0.74 -4.92
N PRO A 42 1.11 0.74 -5.45
CA PRO A 42 0.67 -0.34 -6.32
C PRO A 42 1.50 -0.35 -7.61
N VAL A 43 1.82 -1.55 -8.08
CA VAL A 43 2.56 -1.75 -9.33
C VAL A 43 1.56 -2.06 -10.43
N GLU A 44 1.53 -1.23 -11.46
CA GLU A 44 0.58 -1.32 -12.57
C GLU A 44 1.28 -1.79 -13.84
N ASP A 45 0.66 -2.75 -14.52
CA ASP A 45 1.08 -3.23 -15.81
C ASP A 45 -0.17 -3.50 -16.64
N ASP A 46 -0.22 -2.92 -17.85
CA ASP A 46 -1.37 -3.04 -18.76
C ASP A 46 -2.69 -2.73 -18.05
N ARG A 47 -2.72 -1.62 -17.30
CA ARG A 47 -3.89 -1.11 -16.55
C ARG A 47 -4.37 -2.02 -15.42
N GLN A 48 -3.61 -3.04 -15.08
CA GLN A 48 -3.93 -3.95 -13.98
C GLN A 48 -2.88 -3.85 -12.89
N ILE A 49 -3.29 -4.05 -11.65
CA ILE A 49 -2.37 -4.06 -10.53
C ILE A 49 -1.78 -5.47 -10.40
N VAL A 50 -0.47 -5.55 -10.54
CA VAL A 50 0.27 -6.82 -10.58
C VAL A 50 1.15 -7.04 -9.35
N GLY A 51 1.24 -6.05 -8.47
CA GLY A 51 2.05 -6.16 -7.28
C GLY A 51 1.93 -4.94 -6.39
N LEU A 52 2.65 -4.99 -5.29
CA LEU A 52 2.77 -3.89 -4.34
C LEU A 52 4.24 -3.74 -3.97
N VAL A 53 4.74 -2.51 -3.92
CA VAL A 53 6.10 -2.23 -3.48
C VAL A 53 6.06 -1.23 -2.33
N THR A 54 6.76 -1.55 -1.24
CA THR A 54 6.78 -0.76 -0.02
C THR A 54 8.15 -0.16 0.23
N LYS A 55 8.22 0.82 1.14
CA LYS A 55 9.51 1.32 1.64
C LYS A 55 10.37 0.19 2.19
N PHE A 56 9.74 -0.78 2.85
CA PHE A 56 10.45 -1.92 3.41
C PHE A 56 11.08 -2.77 2.30
N ASP A 57 10.38 -2.96 1.18
CA ASP A 57 10.94 -3.69 0.03
C ASP A 57 12.19 -3.01 -0.51
N LEU A 58 12.17 -1.68 -0.59
CA LEU A 58 13.36 -0.91 -0.99
C LEU A 58 14.50 -1.11 0.01
N LEU A 59 14.20 -1.00 1.30
CA LEU A 59 15.21 -1.15 2.36
C LEU A 59 15.83 -2.54 2.39
N LYS A 60 15.05 -3.57 2.08
CA LYS A 60 15.56 -4.96 2.04
C LYS A 60 16.69 -5.13 1.02
N CYS A 61 16.71 -4.33 -0.04
CA CYS A 61 17.77 -4.38 -1.04
C CYS A 61 19.15 -4.05 -0.44
N PHE A 62 19.17 -3.30 0.64
CA PHE A 62 20.40 -2.87 1.32
C PHE A 62 20.74 -3.71 2.55
N ALA A 63 19.96 -4.78 2.81
CA ALA A 63 20.25 -5.68 3.93
C ALA A 63 21.41 -6.60 3.54
N PHE A 64 22.50 -6.54 4.30
CA PHE A 64 23.67 -7.36 4.07
C PHE A 64 23.76 -8.50 5.07
N THR A 65 24.16 -9.68 4.61
CA THR A 65 24.51 -10.78 5.50
C THR A 65 26.02 -10.78 5.72
N PRO A 66 26.54 -11.30 6.87
CA PRO A 66 27.97 -11.29 7.16
C PRO A 66 28.83 -11.99 6.11
N ASN A 67 28.26 -12.91 5.34
CA ASN A 67 28.97 -13.71 4.34
C ASN A 67 28.88 -13.12 2.93
N GLN A 68 28.19 -11.99 2.73
CA GLN A 68 28.06 -11.36 1.43
C GLN A 68 29.04 -10.20 1.30
N MET A 69 29.66 -10.11 0.13
CA MET A 69 30.40 -8.91 -0.23
C MET A 69 29.44 -7.73 -0.29
N VAL A 70 29.91 -6.56 0.13
CA VAL A 70 29.09 -5.33 0.04
C VAL A 70 28.73 -5.10 -1.41
N PRO A 71 27.43 -5.13 -1.78
CA PRO A 71 27.01 -4.86 -3.14
C PRO A 71 27.38 -3.41 -3.50
N ARG A 72 27.68 -3.18 -4.76
CA ARG A 72 27.90 -1.82 -5.23
C ARG A 72 26.58 -1.07 -5.19
N TYR A 73 26.60 0.11 -4.58
CA TYR A 73 25.42 0.96 -4.46
C TYR A 73 24.75 1.21 -5.82
N ASP A 74 25.56 1.49 -6.87
CA ASP A 74 25.03 1.74 -8.21
C ASP A 74 24.29 0.52 -8.78
N ASP A 75 24.78 -0.68 -8.53
CA ASP A 75 24.12 -1.90 -8.99
C ASP A 75 22.76 -2.10 -8.30
N LEU A 76 22.69 -1.83 -6.99
CA LEU A 76 21.43 -1.88 -6.25
C LEU A 76 20.44 -0.85 -6.77
N MET A 77 20.91 0.35 -7.08
CA MET A 77 20.06 1.42 -7.57
C MET A 77 19.52 1.20 -8.97
N ARG A 78 20.13 0.29 -9.75
CA ARG A 78 19.66 -0.11 -11.07
C ARG A 78 18.64 -1.23 -11.04
N ARG A 79 18.50 -1.92 -9.92
CA ARG A 79 17.45 -2.94 -9.78
C ARG A 79 16.09 -2.28 -9.99
N THR A 80 15.12 -3.07 -10.40
CA THR A 80 13.81 -2.54 -10.76
C THR A 80 12.75 -2.99 -9.76
N VAL A 81 11.61 -2.32 -9.80
CA VAL A 81 10.43 -2.67 -9.00
C VAL A 81 10.05 -4.13 -9.21
N ALA A 82 10.14 -4.65 -10.44
CA ALA A 82 9.83 -6.05 -10.73
C ALA A 82 10.65 -7.03 -9.89
N ASP A 83 11.90 -6.67 -9.55
CA ASP A 83 12.81 -7.52 -8.78
C ASP A 83 12.45 -7.59 -7.30
N VAL A 84 11.77 -6.57 -6.77
CA VAL A 84 11.56 -6.43 -5.32
C VAL A 84 10.09 -6.38 -4.91
N MET A 85 9.16 -6.16 -5.84
CA MET A 85 7.73 -6.08 -5.52
C MET A 85 7.20 -7.39 -4.97
N THR A 86 6.10 -7.30 -4.22
CA THR A 86 5.33 -8.46 -3.77
C THR A 86 4.21 -8.71 -4.77
N PRO A 87 4.26 -9.80 -5.56
CA PRO A 87 3.20 -10.08 -6.55
C PRO A 87 1.94 -10.67 -5.93
N GLU A 88 2.07 -11.35 -4.79
CA GLU A 88 0.93 -11.88 -4.04
C GLU A 88 0.65 -10.93 -2.87
N PHE A 89 -0.19 -9.94 -3.12
CA PHE A 89 -0.50 -8.92 -2.13
C PHE A 89 -1.97 -9.01 -1.74
N ILE A 90 -2.29 -8.53 -0.54
CA ILE A 90 -3.66 -8.47 -0.04
C ILE A 90 -4.29 -7.16 -0.53
N TYR A 91 -5.50 -7.27 -1.05
CA TYR A 91 -6.30 -6.14 -1.48
C TYR A 91 -7.75 -6.31 -1.05
N VAL A 92 -8.50 -5.23 -1.09
CA VAL A 92 -9.93 -5.24 -0.74
C VAL A 92 -10.74 -4.63 -1.86
N ARG A 93 -12.06 -4.79 -1.78
CA ARG A 93 -13.02 -4.20 -2.71
C ARG A 93 -13.60 -2.93 -2.11
N SER A 94 -14.20 -2.11 -2.96
CA SER A 94 -14.86 -0.89 -2.49
C SER A 94 -16.04 -1.16 -1.56
N ASP A 95 -16.69 -2.31 -1.69
CA ASP A 95 -17.82 -2.72 -0.84
C ASP A 95 -17.39 -3.49 0.42
N THR A 96 -16.10 -3.69 0.62
CA THR A 96 -15.57 -4.35 1.82
C THR A 96 -15.88 -3.47 3.04
N LYS A 97 -16.33 -4.11 4.11
CA LYS A 97 -16.59 -3.40 5.38
C LYS A 97 -15.29 -2.92 6.02
N LEU A 98 -15.33 -1.76 6.64
CA LEU A 98 -14.17 -1.21 7.34
C LEU A 98 -13.69 -2.12 8.47
N THR A 99 -14.61 -2.84 9.12
CA THR A 99 -14.25 -3.82 10.16
C THR A 99 -13.35 -4.91 9.61
N ARG A 100 -13.59 -5.36 8.37
CA ARG A 100 -12.74 -6.38 7.74
C ARG A 100 -11.36 -5.81 7.41
N VAL A 101 -11.29 -4.58 6.92
CA VAL A 101 -10.01 -3.91 6.65
C VAL A 101 -9.21 -3.75 7.94
N LEU A 102 -9.87 -3.31 9.01
CA LEU A 102 -9.23 -3.17 10.32
C LEU A 102 -8.66 -4.50 10.81
N GLN A 103 -9.42 -5.58 10.66
CA GLN A 103 -8.97 -6.92 11.02
C GLN A 103 -7.70 -7.31 10.24
N LEU A 104 -7.69 -7.07 8.92
CA LEU A 104 -6.52 -7.36 8.08
C LEU A 104 -5.30 -6.53 8.50
N MET A 105 -5.50 -5.26 8.83
CA MET A 105 -4.43 -4.40 9.29
C MET A 105 -3.83 -4.88 10.61
N VAL A 106 -4.66 -5.35 11.53
CA VAL A 106 -4.21 -5.87 12.81
C VAL A 106 -3.47 -7.20 12.64
N GLU A 107 -4.03 -8.12 11.85
CA GLU A 107 -3.45 -9.44 11.63
C GLU A 107 -2.10 -9.39 10.91
N HIS A 108 -1.98 -8.51 9.90
CA HIS A 108 -0.82 -8.44 9.02
C HIS A 108 0.04 -7.20 9.25
N ARG A 109 -0.38 -6.30 10.13
CA ARG A 109 0.32 -5.05 10.44
C ARG A 109 0.49 -4.12 9.23
N PHE A 110 -0.45 -4.15 8.31
CA PHE A 110 -0.44 -3.26 7.15
C PHE A 110 -0.72 -1.81 7.57
N ARG A 111 -0.06 -0.88 6.89
CA ARG A 111 -0.33 0.56 7.03
C ARG A 111 -1.39 1.02 6.03
N SER A 112 -1.46 0.35 4.90
CA SER A 112 -2.44 0.65 3.85
C SER A 112 -2.69 -0.60 3.02
N VAL A 113 -3.85 -0.64 2.34
CA VAL A 113 -4.25 -1.77 1.52
C VAL A 113 -4.84 -1.22 0.22
N PRO A 114 -4.45 -1.75 -0.94
CA PRO A 114 -5.05 -1.32 -2.21
C PRO A 114 -6.51 -1.74 -2.31
N VAL A 115 -7.30 -0.89 -2.95
CA VAL A 115 -8.70 -1.15 -3.27
C VAL A 115 -8.76 -1.41 -4.78
N ILE A 116 -9.15 -2.63 -5.15
CA ILE A 116 -9.05 -3.12 -6.52
C ILE A 116 -10.40 -3.67 -6.95
N ASP A 117 -10.82 -3.36 -8.19
CA ASP A 117 -12.09 -3.83 -8.73
C ASP A 117 -11.98 -5.25 -9.32
N SER A 118 -13.09 -5.76 -9.86
CA SER A 118 -13.15 -7.11 -10.43
C SER A 118 -12.27 -7.29 -11.67
N GLY A 119 -11.87 -6.19 -12.32
CA GLY A 119 -10.96 -6.20 -13.45
C GLY A 119 -9.48 -6.03 -13.06
N HIS A 120 -9.15 -6.14 -11.78
CA HIS A 120 -7.80 -5.89 -11.24
C HIS A 120 -7.29 -4.47 -11.45
N ARG A 121 -8.22 -3.52 -11.58
CA ARG A 121 -7.88 -2.09 -11.71
C ARG A 121 -7.95 -1.42 -10.36
N LEU A 122 -7.04 -0.47 -10.15
CA LEU A 122 -6.96 0.28 -8.91
C LEU A 122 -8.10 1.29 -8.82
N GLU A 123 -8.85 1.23 -7.70
CA GLU A 123 -9.85 2.23 -7.37
C GLU A 123 -9.34 3.25 -6.36
N GLY A 124 -8.46 2.83 -5.47
CA GLY A 124 -7.89 3.70 -4.44
C GLY A 124 -7.04 2.94 -3.45
N MET A 125 -6.71 3.59 -2.35
CA MET A 125 -6.02 3.00 -1.20
C MET A 125 -6.80 3.30 0.07
N ILE A 126 -6.80 2.37 1.01
CA ILE A 126 -7.35 2.58 2.35
C ILE A 126 -6.22 2.46 3.36
N ALA A 127 -6.00 3.49 4.16
CA ALA A 127 -4.91 3.58 5.12
C ALA A 127 -5.44 3.56 6.55
N ARG A 128 -4.54 3.33 7.51
CA ARG A 128 -4.88 3.38 8.95
C ARG A 128 -5.54 4.70 9.32
N GLU A 129 -5.06 5.79 8.77
CA GLU A 129 -5.58 7.13 9.01
C GLU A 129 -7.03 7.27 8.57
N ASP A 130 -7.40 6.63 7.46
CA ASP A 130 -8.78 6.62 6.96
C ASP A 130 -9.71 5.90 7.93
N ILE A 131 -9.27 4.75 8.46
CA ILE A 131 -10.01 3.98 9.45
C ILE A 131 -10.17 4.77 10.75
N LEU A 132 -9.08 5.38 11.21
CA LEU A 132 -9.09 6.19 12.43
C LEU A 132 -10.06 7.37 12.31
N ARG A 133 -10.06 8.03 11.15
CA ARG A 133 -10.96 9.14 10.87
C ARG A 133 -12.42 8.71 10.91
N ALA A 134 -12.71 7.54 10.32
CA ALA A 134 -14.06 6.96 10.33
C ALA A 134 -14.52 6.64 11.75
N LEU A 135 -13.64 6.07 12.57
CA LEU A 135 -13.94 5.76 13.98
C LEU A 135 -14.22 7.03 14.76
N LYS A 136 -13.39 8.06 14.60
CA LYS A 136 -13.59 9.35 15.30
C LYS A 136 -14.91 10.00 14.92
N ALA A 137 -15.29 9.95 13.66
CA ALA A 137 -16.56 10.51 13.19
C ALA A 137 -17.75 9.80 13.84
N CYS A 138 -17.70 8.48 13.97
CA CYS A 138 -18.75 7.69 14.61
C CYS A 138 -18.83 7.96 16.12
N ILE A 139 -17.70 8.06 16.79
CA ILE A 139 -17.62 8.35 18.23
C ILE A 139 -18.16 9.76 18.50
N GLY A 140 -17.76 10.74 17.68
CA GLY A 140 -18.23 12.13 17.82
C GLY A 140 -19.74 12.24 17.69
N ARG A 141 -20.35 11.50 16.76
CA ARG A 141 -21.82 11.47 16.59
C ARG A 141 -22.51 10.81 17.77
N SER A 142 -21.89 9.77 18.35
CA SER A 142 -22.47 9.08 19.52
C SER A 142 -22.39 9.92 20.79
N ALA A 143 -21.41 10.83 20.89
CA ALA A 143 -21.23 11.70 22.03
C ALA A 143 -22.11 12.97 21.96
N GLY A 144 -22.64 13.26 20.81
CA GLY A 144 -23.55 14.38 20.60
C GLY A 144 -24.99 13.93 20.56
#